data_0e5443f4cf8316f3562c70d6b1e076b8
#
_entry.id   0e5443f4cf8316f3562c70d6b1e076b8
#
_cell.length_a   1.000
_cell.length_b   1.000
_cell.length_c   1.000
_cell.angle_alpha   90.00
_cell.angle_beta   90.00
_cell.angle_gamma   90.00
#
_symmetry.space_group_name_H-M   'P 1'
#
loop_
_entity.id
_entity.type
_entity.pdbx_description
1 polymer ?
#
loop_
_entity_poly.entity_id
_entity_poly.type
_entity_poly.pdbx_seq_one_letter_code
_entity_poly.pdbx_strand_id
1 'polypeptide(L)'
;MQHNPTHSQKESNTLKVYHTQSTISSFYDMSAPIQFTLSYCSGLSDKDFFNIMTISPIDQFLYLTPIVDDFHKFNARIPHQHSFFELLLVLEGSITQKIEGKEYLYPAGSCCLINQNVVHVEKFTGEAKVLFLGLSTNMIKELLESHKTAYFPKEESTIENSIFQFMAENLQSEKGKNYLDFFPVFQNQSHLKDLHQLSDQLLHAMLIPKLGSTFAIKSLVCELFQYLDTKEFYHISNVTLNSSSDLLLFSRISHLMEDTNGRMSRLTLEKALCYSGNYINTIVKKYTGMCLYDYGLSFTLKTAASLLTETDFSISSIAVQLGFTNRTHFYKVFKAKYGVSPGEYRKFNNTK
;
A
#
# COMPACT_ATOMS: atom_id res chain seq x y z
N MET A 1 33.53 32.10 29.35
CA MET A 1 32.08 32.11 29.49
C MET A 1 31.49 31.42 28.28
N GLN A 2 31.17 30.15 28.50
CA GLN A 2 30.58 29.29 27.43
C GLN A 2 29.06 29.47 27.48
N HIS A 3 28.48 29.95 26.37
CA HIS A 3 27.05 29.93 26.20
C HIS A 3 26.65 28.57 25.62
N ASN A 4 26.05 27.73 26.44
CA ASN A 4 25.28 26.59 26.01
C ASN A 4 23.93 27.10 25.46
N PRO A 5 23.54 26.77 24.23
CA PRO A 5 22.16 26.94 23.80
C PRO A 5 21.39 25.71 24.29
N THR A 6 20.62 25.88 25.35
CA THR A 6 19.57 24.95 25.74
C THR A 6 18.47 24.98 24.67
N HIS A 7 18.49 24.03 23.74
CA HIS A 7 17.32 23.72 22.94
C HIS A 7 16.24 23.14 23.85
N SER A 8 15.30 23.98 24.27
CA SER A 8 14.06 23.48 24.85
C SER A 8 13.27 22.79 23.73
N GLN A 9 13.28 21.47 23.72
CA GLN A 9 12.27 20.70 23.00
C GLN A 9 10.91 21.09 23.59
N LYS A 10 10.14 21.91 22.87
CA LYS A 10 8.71 22.03 23.12
C LYS A 10 8.11 20.70 22.72
N GLU A 11 7.77 19.87 23.71
CA GLU A 11 6.94 18.68 23.48
C GLU A 11 5.64 19.15 22.82
N SER A 12 5.32 18.54 21.69
CA SER A 12 4.05 18.76 21.02
C SER A 12 2.94 18.32 21.96
N ASN A 13 2.02 19.21 22.29
CA ASN A 13 0.87 18.85 23.13
C ASN A 13 -0.06 17.81 22.49
N THR A 14 0.11 17.52 21.20
CA THR A 14 -0.75 16.62 20.41
C THR A 14 -0.16 15.24 20.18
N LEU A 15 1.17 15.09 20.27
CA LEU A 15 1.85 13.80 20.12
C LEU A 15 2.71 13.53 21.37
N LYS A 16 2.34 12.49 22.12
CA LYS A 16 3.10 12.04 23.27
C LYS A 16 3.91 10.81 22.90
N VAL A 17 5.19 10.84 23.23
CA VAL A 17 6.13 9.75 22.97
C VAL A 17 6.51 9.09 24.29
N TYR A 18 6.27 7.80 24.41
CA TYR A 18 6.63 6.98 25.56
C TYR A 18 7.73 6.01 25.20
N HIS A 19 8.88 6.10 25.87
CA HIS A 19 9.97 5.15 25.71
C HIS A 19 9.81 4.02 26.71
N THR A 20 9.76 2.78 26.23
CA THR A 20 9.70 1.62 27.12
C THR A 20 11.12 1.26 27.59
N GLN A 21 11.30 1.11 28.91
CA GLN A 21 12.63 0.81 29.49
C GLN A 21 13.17 -0.60 29.15
N SER A 22 12.33 -1.49 28.65
CA SER A 22 12.68 -2.91 28.44
C SER A 22 12.74 -3.34 26.98
N THR A 23 12.29 -2.51 26.05
CA THR A 23 12.30 -2.83 24.61
C THR A 23 12.81 -1.62 23.83
N ILE A 24 13.55 -1.89 22.74
CA ILE A 24 14.04 -0.86 21.81
C ILE A 24 12.84 -0.44 20.93
N SER A 25 11.75 0.03 21.54
CA SER A 25 10.56 0.51 20.83
C SER A 25 9.95 1.70 21.53
N SER A 26 9.34 2.59 20.75
CA SER A 26 8.62 3.76 21.25
C SER A 26 7.12 3.60 21.01
N PHE A 27 6.32 4.20 21.88
CA PHE A 27 4.87 4.27 21.73
C PHE A 27 4.47 5.72 21.48
N TYR A 28 3.72 5.97 20.42
CA TYR A 28 3.20 7.29 20.08
C TYR A 28 1.71 7.36 20.37
N ASP A 29 1.31 8.39 21.10
CA ASP A 29 -0.09 8.70 21.38
C ASP A 29 -0.45 10.06 20.79
N MET A 30 -1.56 10.14 20.06
CA MET A 30 -2.00 11.33 19.36
C MET A 30 -3.37 11.78 19.88
N SER A 31 -3.44 13.01 20.38
CA SER A 31 -4.70 13.63 20.80
C SER A 31 -5.40 14.41 19.67
N ALA A 32 -4.68 14.78 18.62
CA ALA A 32 -5.27 15.41 17.43
C ALA A 32 -6.14 14.43 16.64
N PRO A 33 -7.22 14.88 15.98
CA PRO A 33 -8.05 14.01 15.16
C PRO A 33 -7.29 13.46 13.95
N ILE A 34 -6.40 14.25 13.38
CA ILE A 34 -5.58 13.92 12.21
C ILE A 34 -4.20 14.55 12.32
N GLN A 35 -3.19 13.88 11.81
CA GLN A 35 -1.83 14.39 11.65
C GLN A 35 -1.34 14.08 10.24
N PHE A 36 -0.81 15.08 9.56
CA PHE A 36 -0.20 14.98 8.24
C PHE A 36 1.31 15.17 8.38
N THR A 37 2.10 14.19 8.00
CA THR A 37 3.56 14.27 7.99
C THR A 37 4.07 13.95 6.60
N LEU A 38 4.80 14.89 6.00
CA LEU A 38 5.48 14.70 4.74
C LEU A 38 6.98 14.61 4.99
N SER A 39 7.58 13.50 4.58
CA SER A 39 9.01 13.25 4.69
C SER A 39 9.63 13.17 3.30
N TYR A 40 10.73 13.89 3.09
CA TYR A 40 11.51 13.85 1.86
C TYR A 40 12.97 13.56 2.19
N CYS A 41 13.54 12.56 1.55
CA CYS A 41 14.95 12.20 1.59
C CYS A 41 15.53 12.41 0.19
N SER A 42 16.58 13.25 0.05
CA SER A 42 17.22 13.48 -1.24
C SER A 42 18.23 12.40 -1.63
N GLY A 43 18.66 11.59 -0.66
CA GLY A 43 19.63 10.53 -0.82
C GLY A 43 20.23 10.11 0.52
N LEU A 44 21.33 9.35 0.51
CA LEU A 44 21.97 8.81 1.70
C LEU A 44 23.45 9.21 1.84
N SER A 45 23.95 10.14 1.03
CA SER A 45 25.32 10.66 1.15
C SER A 45 25.40 11.77 2.19
N ASP A 46 26.60 12.11 2.66
CA ASP A 46 26.86 13.16 3.64
C ASP A 46 26.41 14.58 3.17
N LYS A 47 26.10 14.74 1.88
CA LYS A 47 25.59 15.98 1.29
C LYS A 47 24.09 16.02 1.15
N ASP A 48 23.43 14.89 1.38
CA ASP A 48 22.00 14.76 1.26
C ASP A 48 21.29 15.28 2.50
N PHE A 49 20.02 15.62 2.34
CA PHE A 49 19.22 16.17 3.42
C PHE A 49 17.92 15.37 3.58
N PHE A 50 17.37 15.50 4.74
CA PHE A 50 16.10 14.91 5.11
C PHE A 50 15.16 16.01 5.62
N ASN A 51 14.04 16.19 4.98
CA ASN A 51 13.01 17.15 5.39
C ASN A 51 11.81 16.44 5.98
N ILE A 52 11.37 16.90 7.13
CA ILE A 52 10.10 16.47 7.74
C ILE A 52 9.24 17.70 7.95
N MET A 53 8.01 17.63 7.45
CA MET A 53 6.97 18.62 7.70
C MET A 53 5.79 17.91 8.35
N THR A 54 5.43 18.32 9.56
CA THR A 54 4.28 17.75 10.28
C THR A 54 3.28 18.85 10.59
N ILE A 55 2.01 18.57 10.33
CA ILE A 55 0.88 19.46 10.57
C ILE A 55 -0.22 18.72 11.32
N SER A 56 -0.77 19.36 12.34
CA SER A 56 -1.95 18.92 13.05
C SER A 56 -2.95 20.08 13.17
N PRO A 57 -4.27 19.85 13.03
CA PRO A 57 -5.27 20.93 13.00
C PRO A 57 -5.34 21.78 14.27
N ILE A 58 -4.84 21.28 15.39
CA ILE A 58 -5.04 21.94 16.69
C ILE A 58 -3.86 22.82 17.08
N ASP A 59 -2.61 22.49 16.66
CA ASP A 59 -1.50 23.11 17.36
C ASP A 59 -0.22 23.39 16.57
N GLN A 60 0.10 22.68 15.49
CA GLN A 60 1.50 22.73 15.11
C GLN A 60 1.80 22.49 13.65
N PHE A 61 2.55 23.43 13.14
CA PHE A 61 3.42 23.26 12.01
C PHE A 61 4.86 23.04 12.51
N LEU A 62 5.42 21.87 12.25
CA LEU A 62 6.82 21.56 12.49
C LEU A 62 7.51 21.31 11.17
N TYR A 63 8.62 22.04 10.91
CA TYR A 63 9.49 21.78 9.78
C TYR A 63 10.91 21.55 10.28
N LEU A 64 11.48 20.40 9.90
CA LEU A 64 12.84 20.02 10.26
C LEU A 64 13.63 19.68 9.01
N THR A 65 14.87 20.12 8.95
CA THR A 65 15.83 19.80 7.87
C THR A 65 17.14 19.32 8.49
N PRO A 66 17.18 18.16 9.13
CA PRO A 66 18.42 17.58 9.62
C PRO A 66 19.26 17.06 8.45
N ILE A 67 20.58 17.08 8.60
CA ILE A 67 21.49 16.35 7.73
C ILE A 67 21.21 14.84 7.93
N VAL A 68 21.42 14.02 6.90
CA VAL A 68 21.12 12.57 6.96
C VAL A 68 21.80 11.88 8.14
N ASP A 69 23.03 12.23 8.46
CA ASP A 69 23.75 11.71 9.62
C ASP A 69 23.09 12.01 10.96
N ASP A 70 22.52 13.19 11.11
CA ASP A 70 21.77 13.58 12.30
C ASP A 70 20.40 12.88 12.34
N PHE A 71 19.77 12.64 11.18
CA PHE A 71 18.54 11.87 11.08
C PHE A 71 18.73 10.42 11.54
N HIS A 72 19.90 9.79 11.29
CA HIS A 72 20.22 8.47 11.83
C HIS A 72 20.26 8.43 13.36
N LYS A 73 20.52 9.55 14.01
CA LYS A 73 20.53 9.71 15.47
C LYS A 73 19.15 10.04 16.04
N PHE A 74 18.21 10.49 15.21
CA PHE A 74 16.84 10.73 15.63
C PHE A 74 16.09 9.41 15.86
N ASN A 75 15.18 9.42 16.86
CA ASN A 75 14.34 8.28 17.23
C ASN A 75 13.39 7.78 16.11
N ALA A 76 13.27 8.52 15.00
CA ALA A 76 12.42 8.18 13.86
C ALA A 76 12.74 6.84 13.18
N ARG A 77 13.87 6.20 13.51
CA ARG A 77 14.24 4.85 13.01
C ARG A 77 14.17 3.76 14.08
N ILE A 78 13.67 4.10 15.27
CA ILE A 78 13.42 3.12 16.32
C ILE A 78 12.07 2.47 16.01
N PRO A 79 11.96 1.13 16.10
CA PRO A 79 10.68 0.46 15.99
C PRO A 79 9.66 1.10 16.93
N HIS A 80 8.49 1.41 16.43
CA HIS A 80 7.46 2.08 17.20
C HIS A 80 6.08 1.48 16.92
N GLN A 81 5.14 1.80 17.78
CA GLN A 81 3.72 1.55 17.64
C GLN A 81 2.96 2.78 18.13
N HIS A 82 1.71 2.89 17.77
CA HIS A 82 0.90 4.08 18.08
C HIS A 82 -0.54 3.74 18.47
N SER A 83 -1.26 4.71 19.07
CA SER A 83 -2.67 4.58 19.49
C SER A 83 -3.66 4.95 18.38
N PHE A 84 -3.20 5.24 17.17
CA PHE A 84 -3.99 5.72 16.04
C PHE A 84 -3.76 4.82 14.81
N PHE A 85 -4.57 4.98 13.77
CA PHE A 85 -4.31 4.35 12.47
C PHE A 85 -3.34 5.23 11.68
N GLU A 86 -2.37 4.61 11.03
CA GLU A 86 -1.42 5.33 10.18
C GLU A 86 -1.47 4.82 8.75
N LEU A 87 -1.79 5.73 7.83
CA LEU A 87 -1.63 5.49 6.40
C LEU A 87 -0.28 6.03 5.95
N LEU A 88 0.57 5.15 5.48
CA LEU A 88 1.81 5.47 4.79
C LEU A 88 1.55 5.42 3.29
N LEU A 89 1.94 6.47 2.56
CA LEU A 89 1.84 6.57 1.10
C LEU A 89 3.17 7.01 0.51
N VAL A 90 3.76 6.18 -0.35
CA VAL A 90 5.00 6.51 -1.07
C VAL A 90 4.66 7.32 -2.32
N LEU A 91 4.95 8.63 -2.29
CA LEU A 91 4.68 9.53 -3.41
C LEU A 91 5.77 9.44 -4.49
N GLU A 92 7.03 9.35 -4.08
CA GLU A 92 8.18 9.29 -4.99
C GLU A 92 9.23 8.32 -4.43
N GLY A 93 9.99 7.67 -5.32
CA GLY A 93 11.06 6.75 -4.95
C GLY A 93 10.59 5.44 -4.33
N SER A 94 11.25 5.01 -3.27
CA SER A 94 10.87 3.80 -2.53
C SER A 94 11.41 3.82 -1.10
N ILE A 95 10.71 3.13 -0.20
CA ILE A 95 11.18 2.89 1.16
C ILE A 95 11.10 1.42 1.53
N THR A 96 11.87 1.02 2.51
CA THR A 96 11.70 -0.27 3.18
C THR A 96 10.97 -0.04 4.51
N GLN A 97 9.82 -0.72 4.69
CA GLN A 97 9.13 -0.73 5.96
C GLN A 97 9.36 -2.06 6.66
N LYS A 98 9.78 -2.00 7.91
CA LYS A 98 9.93 -3.18 8.75
C LYS A 98 8.74 -3.29 9.68
N ILE A 99 7.89 -4.30 9.47
CA ILE A 99 6.66 -4.54 10.23
C ILE A 99 6.84 -5.84 11.02
N GLU A 100 6.71 -5.78 12.36
CA GLU A 100 6.91 -6.91 13.29
C GLU A 100 8.21 -7.69 12.99
N GLY A 101 9.29 -6.93 12.72
CA GLY A 101 10.61 -7.46 12.45
C GLY A 101 10.92 -7.91 11.02
N LYS A 102 9.94 -7.90 10.10
CA LYS A 102 10.10 -8.29 8.69
C LYS A 102 10.14 -7.07 7.77
N GLU A 103 11.06 -7.06 6.83
CA GLU A 103 11.26 -5.94 5.90
C GLU A 103 10.47 -6.14 4.61
N TYR A 104 9.81 -5.06 4.15
CA TYR A 104 9.02 -5.02 2.92
C TYR A 104 9.35 -3.75 2.14
N LEU A 105 9.56 -3.88 0.82
CA LEU A 105 9.81 -2.75 -0.07
C LEU A 105 8.48 -2.16 -0.55
N TYR A 106 8.35 -0.84 -0.43
CA TYR A 106 7.23 -0.05 -0.92
C TYR A 106 7.74 0.92 -1.98
N PRO A 107 7.49 0.66 -3.28
CA PRO A 107 7.78 1.59 -4.35
C PRO A 107 6.75 2.72 -4.40
N ALA A 108 7.03 3.76 -5.22
CA ALA A 108 6.10 4.86 -5.47
C ALA A 108 4.70 4.36 -5.86
N GLY A 109 3.67 4.98 -5.30
CA GLY A 109 2.27 4.60 -5.43
C GLY A 109 1.80 3.54 -4.43
N SER A 110 2.70 2.83 -3.76
CA SER A 110 2.31 1.85 -2.74
C SER A 110 1.89 2.54 -1.45
N CYS A 111 0.92 1.95 -0.76
CA CYS A 111 0.45 2.41 0.54
C CYS A 111 0.40 1.26 1.55
N CYS A 112 0.42 1.63 2.82
CA CYS A 112 0.20 0.71 3.93
C CYS A 112 -0.66 1.40 4.99
N LEU A 113 -1.81 0.82 5.36
CA LEU A 113 -2.62 1.28 6.48
C LEU A 113 -2.39 0.38 7.68
N ILE A 114 -1.67 0.90 8.66
CA ILE A 114 -1.26 0.18 9.86
C ILE A 114 -2.25 0.41 10.99
N ASN A 115 -2.64 -0.69 11.65
CA ASN A 115 -3.43 -0.68 12.87
C ASN A 115 -2.60 -0.29 14.10
N GLN A 116 -3.26 0.11 15.17
CA GLN A 116 -2.73 0.65 16.42
C GLN A 116 -1.64 -0.18 17.11
N ASN A 117 -1.68 -1.50 17.06
CA ASN A 117 -0.83 -2.38 17.86
C ASN A 117 0.34 -3.01 17.10
N VAL A 118 0.58 -2.53 15.89
CA VAL A 118 1.60 -3.08 15.00
C VAL A 118 2.92 -2.36 15.19
N VAL A 119 3.96 -3.09 15.58
CA VAL A 119 5.31 -2.53 15.69
C VAL A 119 5.93 -2.42 14.29
N HIS A 120 6.33 -1.22 13.92
CA HIS A 120 6.92 -0.94 12.62
C HIS A 120 8.01 0.13 12.69
N VAL A 121 8.78 0.25 11.60
CA VAL A 121 9.77 1.31 11.39
C VAL A 121 10.06 1.47 9.91
N GLU A 122 10.16 2.71 9.47
CA GLU A 122 10.51 3.09 8.10
C GLU A 122 12.02 3.21 7.95
N LYS A 123 12.51 2.76 6.78
CA LYS A 123 13.90 2.86 6.39
C LYS A 123 14.00 3.43 5.00
N PHE A 124 14.55 4.63 4.92
CA PHE A 124 14.87 5.28 3.66
C PHE A 124 16.15 4.66 3.10
N THR A 125 16.10 4.16 1.88
CA THR A 125 17.21 3.48 1.19
C THR A 125 17.76 4.27 0.02
N GLY A 126 17.25 5.48 -0.20
CA GLY A 126 17.62 6.39 -1.27
C GLY A 126 16.69 7.59 -1.31
N GLU A 127 16.60 8.25 -2.45
CA GLU A 127 15.66 9.35 -2.66
C GLU A 127 14.23 8.84 -2.55
N ALA A 128 13.43 9.51 -1.71
CA ALA A 128 12.02 9.17 -1.53
C ALA A 128 11.23 10.32 -0.93
N LYS A 129 9.94 10.40 -1.30
CA LYS A 129 8.95 11.31 -0.71
C LYS A 129 7.78 10.49 -0.21
N VAL A 130 7.49 10.61 1.08
CA VAL A 130 6.52 9.76 1.77
C VAL A 130 5.58 10.61 2.60
N LEU A 131 4.29 10.35 2.44
CA LEU A 131 3.24 10.91 3.29
C LEU A 131 2.86 9.90 4.36
N PHE A 132 2.80 10.36 5.61
CA PHE A 132 2.20 9.65 6.74
C PHE A 132 0.95 10.42 7.18
N LEU A 133 -0.16 9.72 7.25
CA LEU A 133 -1.42 10.28 7.71
C LEU A 133 -1.89 9.53 8.95
N GLY A 134 -1.71 10.15 10.11
CA GLY A 134 -2.21 9.64 11.38
C GLY A 134 -3.68 10.00 11.55
N LEU A 135 -4.53 9.01 11.85
CA LEU A 135 -5.96 9.16 12.05
C LEU A 135 -6.36 8.63 13.42
N SER A 136 -6.85 9.50 14.30
CA SER A 136 -7.27 9.09 15.64
C SER A 136 -8.49 8.17 15.58
N THR A 137 -8.66 7.35 16.61
CA THR A 137 -9.85 6.49 16.76
C THR A 137 -11.15 7.28 16.76
N ASN A 138 -11.13 8.50 17.32
CA ASN A 138 -12.28 9.39 17.32
C ASN A 138 -12.62 9.88 15.91
N MET A 139 -11.61 10.30 15.15
CA MET A 139 -11.79 10.69 13.74
C MET A 139 -12.41 9.55 12.92
N ILE A 140 -11.89 8.33 13.09
CA ILE A 140 -12.43 7.17 12.41
C ILE A 140 -13.88 6.88 12.80
N LYS A 141 -14.22 6.95 14.09
CA LYS A 141 -15.61 6.80 14.55
C LYS A 141 -16.53 7.83 13.91
N GLU A 142 -16.13 9.09 13.86
CA GLU A 142 -16.89 10.16 13.24
C GLU A 142 -17.09 9.92 11.73
N LEU A 143 -16.06 9.42 11.02
CA LEU A 143 -16.18 9.07 9.60
C LEU A 143 -17.17 7.91 9.40
N LEU A 144 -17.07 6.85 10.19
CA LEU A 144 -17.96 5.69 10.11
C LEU A 144 -19.41 6.03 10.49
N GLU A 145 -19.64 6.93 11.44
CA GLU A 145 -20.97 7.39 11.83
C GLU A 145 -21.59 8.31 10.78
N SER A 146 -20.81 9.26 10.25
CA SER A 146 -21.30 10.17 9.20
C SER A 146 -21.72 9.44 7.93
N HIS A 147 -21.13 8.29 7.67
CA HIS A 147 -21.50 7.40 6.57
C HIS A 147 -22.86 6.73 6.79
N LYS A 148 -23.26 6.45 8.04
CA LYS A 148 -24.53 5.80 8.39
C LYS A 148 -25.74 6.76 8.35
N THR A 149 -25.53 8.03 8.53
CA THR A 149 -26.56 9.09 8.54
C THR A 149 -26.76 9.69 7.15
N ALA A 150 -26.80 8.85 6.13
CA ALA A 150 -26.88 9.30 4.76
C ALA A 150 -28.17 10.07 4.46
N TYR A 151 -28.04 11.18 3.72
CA TYR A 151 -29.15 11.88 3.06
C TYR A 151 -29.73 11.07 1.89
N PHE A 152 -29.21 9.87 1.66
CA PHE A 152 -29.55 8.96 0.57
C PHE A 152 -30.39 7.78 1.07
N PRO A 153 -31.24 7.16 0.23
CA PRO A 153 -31.98 5.95 0.57
C PRO A 153 -31.05 4.83 1.10
N LYS A 154 -31.55 4.03 2.04
CA LYS A 154 -30.77 2.95 2.68
C LYS A 154 -30.14 1.96 1.69
N GLU A 155 -30.75 1.78 0.54
CA GLU A 155 -30.28 0.89 -0.54
C GLU A 155 -29.03 1.42 -1.24
N GLU A 156 -28.81 2.74 -1.22
CA GLU A 156 -27.61 3.39 -1.80
C GLU A 156 -26.56 3.75 -0.73
N SER A 157 -26.87 3.55 0.56
CA SER A 157 -26.01 3.96 1.68
C SER A 157 -25.01 2.87 2.14
N THR A 158 -25.06 1.68 1.58
CA THR A 158 -24.05 0.63 1.80
C THR A 158 -22.93 0.76 0.79
N ILE A 159 -22.09 1.79 0.97
CA ILE A 159 -20.82 1.85 0.23
C ILE A 159 -19.89 0.81 0.84
N GLU A 160 -19.69 -0.28 0.13
CA GLU A 160 -18.69 -1.27 0.48
C GLU A 160 -17.31 -0.66 0.20
N ASN A 161 -16.56 -0.39 1.27
CA ASN A 161 -15.19 0.09 1.19
C ASN A 161 -14.31 -0.74 2.14
N SER A 162 -13.30 -1.39 1.59
CA SER A 162 -12.42 -2.31 2.33
C SER A 162 -11.66 -1.62 3.46
N ILE A 163 -11.32 -0.34 3.30
CA ILE A 163 -10.62 0.45 4.31
C ILE A 163 -11.54 0.75 5.50
N PHE A 164 -12.79 1.18 5.21
CA PHE A 164 -13.78 1.42 6.26
C PHE A 164 -14.11 0.14 7.02
N GLN A 165 -14.25 -0.98 6.32
CA GLN A 165 -14.46 -2.29 6.96
C GLN A 165 -13.29 -2.64 7.88
N PHE A 166 -12.06 -2.55 7.39
CA PHE A 166 -10.86 -2.80 8.17
C PHE A 166 -10.78 -1.93 9.43
N MET A 167 -11.04 -0.62 9.32
CA MET A 167 -11.02 0.29 10.46
C MET A 167 -12.14 -0.04 11.46
N ALA A 168 -13.36 -0.34 11.00
CA ALA A 168 -14.48 -0.70 11.86
C ALA A 168 -14.21 -1.99 12.66
N GLU A 169 -13.65 -3.02 12.03
CA GLU A 169 -13.26 -4.26 12.68
C GLU A 169 -12.17 -4.04 13.74
N ASN A 170 -11.20 -3.18 13.45
CA ASN A 170 -10.07 -2.92 14.34
C ASN A 170 -10.38 -1.92 15.47
N LEU A 171 -11.40 -1.09 15.34
CA LEU A 171 -11.91 -0.29 16.46
C LEU A 171 -12.56 -1.14 17.55
N GLN A 172 -13.07 -2.33 17.21
CA GLN A 172 -13.69 -3.26 18.15
C GLN A 172 -12.69 -4.24 18.77
N SER A 173 -11.51 -4.40 18.17
CA SER A 173 -10.49 -5.36 18.59
C SER A 173 -9.30 -4.67 19.22
N GLU A 174 -9.26 -4.61 20.57
CA GLU A 174 -8.13 -4.02 21.29
C GLU A 174 -6.77 -4.71 21.09
N LYS A 175 -6.74 -5.90 20.48
CA LYS A 175 -5.53 -6.74 20.32
C LYS A 175 -5.23 -7.14 18.88
N GLY A 176 -6.00 -6.66 17.92
CA GLY A 176 -5.78 -6.96 16.51
C GLY A 176 -4.41 -6.45 16.04
N LYS A 177 -3.59 -7.35 15.49
CA LYS A 177 -2.35 -7.01 14.81
C LYS A 177 -2.52 -7.32 13.34
N ASN A 178 -2.97 -6.35 12.58
CA ASN A 178 -3.18 -6.44 11.14
C ASN A 178 -2.96 -5.09 10.46
N TYR A 179 -2.76 -5.13 9.17
CA TYR A 179 -2.63 -3.94 8.33
C TYR A 179 -3.15 -4.22 6.92
N LEU A 180 -3.47 -3.18 6.17
CA LEU A 180 -3.77 -3.28 4.75
C LEU A 180 -2.56 -2.83 3.93
N ASP A 181 -2.19 -3.66 2.96
CA ASP A 181 -1.24 -3.34 1.91
C ASP A 181 -1.96 -2.95 0.62
N PHE A 182 -1.47 -1.90 -0.03
CA PHE A 182 -1.97 -1.41 -1.31
C PHE A 182 -0.82 -1.36 -2.29
N PHE A 183 -0.88 -2.21 -3.30
CA PHE A 183 0.10 -2.20 -4.39
C PHE A 183 -0.55 -1.70 -5.68
N PRO A 184 0.07 -0.73 -6.36
CA PRO A 184 -0.48 -0.20 -7.60
C PRO A 184 -0.50 -1.28 -8.68
N VAL A 185 -1.56 -1.28 -9.49
CA VAL A 185 -1.66 -2.11 -10.69
C VAL A 185 -0.70 -1.55 -11.73
N PHE A 186 0.29 -2.33 -12.17
CA PHE A 186 1.39 -1.87 -13.03
C PHE A 186 0.96 -1.28 -14.38
N GLN A 187 -0.20 -1.63 -14.87
CA GLN A 187 -0.71 -1.15 -16.16
C GLN A 187 -1.26 0.28 -16.11
N ASN A 188 -1.43 0.84 -14.91
CA ASN A 188 -2.09 2.13 -14.74
C ASN A 188 -1.26 3.09 -13.87
N GLN A 189 -0.17 3.63 -14.46
CA GLN A 189 0.73 4.57 -13.75
C GLN A 189 0.20 6.01 -13.67
N SER A 190 -0.94 6.32 -14.30
CA SER A 190 -1.51 7.69 -14.26
C SER A 190 -2.00 8.09 -12.88
N HIS A 191 -2.27 7.13 -12.00
CA HIS A 191 -2.80 7.35 -10.66
C HIS A 191 -1.84 8.09 -9.69
N LEU A 192 -0.53 8.07 -9.92
CA LEU A 192 0.40 8.83 -9.06
C LEU A 192 0.08 10.33 -9.04
N LYS A 193 -0.30 10.89 -10.20
CA LYS A 193 -0.67 12.30 -10.29
C LYS A 193 -1.90 12.63 -9.43
N ASP A 194 -2.88 11.76 -9.42
CA ASP A 194 -4.11 11.96 -8.64
C ASP A 194 -3.84 11.86 -7.14
N LEU A 195 -2.96 10.95 -6.73
CA LEU A 195 -2.51 10.84 -5.34
C LEU A 195 -1.75 12.10 -4.88
N HIS A 196 -0.86 12.64 -5.71
CA HIS A 196 -0.19 13.90 -5.43
C HIS A 196 -1.20 15.03 -5.26
N GLN A 197 -2.18 15.13 -6.16
CA GLN A 197 -3.21 16.15 -6.11
C GLN A 197 -4.07 16.04 -4.83
N LEU A 198 -4.51 14.85 -4.45
CA LEU A 198 -5.24 14.61 -3.20
C LEU A 198 -4.41 14.98 -1.96
N SER A 199 -3.13 14.59 -1.95
CA SER A 199 -2.20 14.94 -0.88
C SER A 199 -2.01 16.45 -0.74
N ASP A 200 -1.86 17.16 -1.85
CA ASP A 200 -1.71 18.63 -1.88
C ASP A 200 -2.99 19.34 -1.43
N GLN A 201 -4.16 18.85 -1.84
CA GLN A 201 -5.45 19.39 -1.40
C GLN A 201 -5.66 19.21 0.11
N LEU A 202 -5.31 18.04 0.65
CA LEU A 202 -5.40 17.76 2.08
C LEU A 202 -4.43 18.67 2.87
N LEU A 203 -3.18 18.79 2.40
CA LEU A 203 -2.19 19.68 2.96
C LEU A 203 -2.68 21.14 2.98
N HIS A 204 -3.22 21.62 1.85
CA HIS A 204 -3.76 22.98 1.75
C HIS A 204 -4.93 23.21 2.71
N ALA A 205 -5.85 22.25 2.84
CA ALA A 205 -7.00 22.35 3.75
C ALA A 205 -6.59 22.42 5.23
N MET A 206 -5.45 21.81 5.57
CA MET A 206 -4.88 21.84 6.94
C MET A 206 -4.04 23.10 7.20
N LEU A 207 -3.28 23.59 6.21
CA LEU A 207 -2.42 24.78 6.35
C LEU A 207 -3.21 26.10 6.39
N ILE A 208 -4.32 26.18 5.68
CA ILE A 208 -5.12 27.39 5.52
C ILE A 208 -6.55 27.10 6.01
N PRO A 209 -6.73 26.97 7.34
CA PRO A 209 -8.04 26.67 7.90
C PRO A 209 -9.03 27.82 7.65
N LYS A 210 -10.23 27.47 7.19
CA LYS A 210 -11.35 28.37 6.96
C LYS A 210 -12.66 27.73 7.42
N LEU A 211 -13.73 28.48 7.41
CA LEU A 211 -15.06 27.94 7.73
C LEU A 211 -15.31 26.68 6.85
N GLY A 212 -15.64 25.57 7.48
CA GLY A 212 -15.86 24.28 6.82
C GLY A 212 -14.62 23.42 6.59
N SER A 213 -13.40 23.85 6.98
CA SER A 213 -12.18 23.05 6.79
C SER A 213 -12.26 21.66 7.41
N THR A 214 -12.90 21.49 8.56
CA THR A 214 -13.11 20.18 9.19
C THR A 214 -13.87 19.23 8.27
N PHE A 215 -14.93 19.71 7.61
CA PHE A 215 -15.71 18.90 6.67
C PHE A 215 -14.90 18.62 5.39
N ALA A 216 -14.17 19.62 4.89
CA ALA A 216 -13.30 19.46 3.72
C ALA A 216 -12.21 18.40 3.98
N ILE A 217 -11.54 18.44 5.13
CA ILE A 217 -10.53 17.43 5.51
C ILE A 217 -11.15 16.04 5.57
N LYS A 218 -12.30 15.87 6.22
CA LYS A 218 -13.01 14.58 6.27
C LYS A 218 -13.40 14.08 4.88
N SER A 219 -13.90 14.97 4.02
CA SER A 219 -14.25 14.64 2.63
C SER A 219 -13.02 14.17 1.85
N LEU A 220 -11.90 14.88 1.96
CA LEU A 220 -10.65 14.52 1.27
C LEU A 220 -10.07 13.19 1.76
N VAL A 221 -10.20 12.90 3.07
CA VAL A 221 -9.80 11.58 3.61
C VAL A 221 -10.69 10.47 3.04
N CYS A 222 -12.01 10.69 2.97
CA CYS A 222 -12.92 9.72 2.35
C CYS A 222 -12.63 9.53 0.85
N GLU A 223 -12.34 10.62 0.13
CA GLU A 223 -11.97 10.58 -1.28
C GLU A 223 -10.67 9.79 -1.51
N LEU A 224 -9.65 10.01 -0.66
CA LEU A 224 -8.43 9.23 -0.68
C LEU A 224 -8.70 7.73 -0.42
N PHE A 225 -9.54 7.39 0.55
CA PHE A 225 -9.90 6.00 0.82
C PHE A 225 -10.71 5.36 -0.31
N GLN A 226 -11.61 6.11 -0.93
CA GLN A 226 -12.33 5.63 -2.11
C GLN A 226 -11.37 5.37 -3.27
N TYR A 227 -10.40 6.27 -3.46
CA TYR A 227 -9.39 6.13 -4.50
C TYR A 227 -8.52 4.89 -4.28
N LEU A 228 -8.04 4.67 -3.04
CA LEU A 228 -7.22 3.52 -2.68
C LEU A 228 -7.99 2.18 -2.76
N ASP A 229 -9.31 2.19 -2.62
CA ASP A 229 -10.15 0.99 -2.73
C ASP A 229 -10.56 0.66 -4.18
N THR A 230 -10.12 1.47 -5.15
CA THR A 230 -10.41 1.26 -6.56
C THR A 230 -9.57 0.10 -7.11
N LYS A 231 -10.21 -1.01 -7.45
CA LYS A 231 -9.55 -2.26 -7.91
C LYS A 231 -8.78 -2.13 -9.22
N GLU A 232 -9.13 -1.14 -10.04
CA GLU A 232 -8.42 -0.78 -11.26
C GLU A 232 -7.06 -0.15 -10.98
N PHE A 233 -6.86 0.43 -9.80
CA PHE A 233 -5.65 1.12 -9.40
C PHE A 233 -4.83 0.32 -8.40
N TYR A 234 -5.47 -0.46 -7.53
CA TYR A 234 -4.81 -1.11 -6.40
C TYR A 234 -5.22 -2.56 -6.20
N HIS A 235 -4.22 -3.37 -5.88
CA HIS A 235 -4.40 -4.64 -5.20
C HIS A 235 -4.33 -4.42 -3.70
N ILE A 236 -5.39 -4.79 -2.98
CA ILE A 236 -5.50 -4.65 -1.54
C ILE A 236 -5.33 -6.01 -0.88
N SER A 237 -4.45 -6.08 0.11
CA SER A 237 -4.22 -7.28 0.92
C SER A 237 -4.41 -6.97 2.40
N ASN A 238 -5.37 -7.65 3.04
CA ASN A 238 -5.51 -7.62 4.50
C ASN A 238 -4.54 -8.63 5.12
N VAL A 239 -3.56 -8.14 5.86
CA VAL A 239 -2.48 -8.92 6.45
C VAL A 239 -2.68 -9.05 7.95
N THR A 240 -3.03 -10.24 8.41
CA THR A 240 -3.06 -10.56 9.84
C THR A 240 -1.69 -11.10 10.26
N LEU A 241 -1.08 -10.47 11.26
CA LEU A 241 0.32 -10.73 11.66
C LEU A 241 0.54 -12.08 12.35
N ASN A 242 -0.51 -12.82 12.63
CA ASN A 242 -0.46 -14.23 13.01
C ASN A 242 -0.43 -15.18 11.79
N SER A 243 -0.63 -14.66 10.57
CA SER A 243 -0.46 -15.42 9.33
C SER A 243 1.01 -15.47 8.94
N SER A 244 1.44 -16.59 8.36
CA SER A 244 2.84 -16.76 7.97
C SER A 244 3.23 -15.71 6.92
N SER A 245 4.47 -15.18 7.02
CA SER A 245 5.07 -14.27 6.02
C SER A 245 5.02 -14.82 4.59
N ASP A 246 4.95 -16.13 4.49
CA ASP A 246 4.84 -16.84 3.23
C ASP A 246 3.51 -16.56 2.53
N LEU A 247 2.40 -16.45 3.27
CA LEU A 247 1.08 -16.15 2.69
C LEU A 247 1.05 -14.74 2.09
N LEU A 248 1.64 -13.77 2.79
CA LEU A 248 1.75 -12.41 2.26
C LEU A 248 2.61 -12.36 1.00
N LEU A 249 3.78 -13.01 1.04
CA LEU A 249 4.64 -13.09 -0.14
C LEU A 249 3.92 -13.77 -1.31
N PHE A 250 3.15 -14.83 -1.03
CA PHE A 250 2.34 -15.51 -2.04
C PHE A 250 1.27 -14.59 -2.63
N SER A 251 0.56 -13.81 -1.81
CA SER A 251 -0.40 -12.81 -2.26
C SER A 251 0.24 -11.79 -3.23
N ARG A 252 1.40 -11.23 -2.86
CA ARG A 252 2.15 -10.30 -3.71
C ARG A 252 2.57 -10.93 -5.06
N ILE A 253 3.05 -12.18 -5.02
CA ILE A 253 3.38 -12.93 -6.24
C ILE A 253 2.14 -13.07 -7.12
N SER A 254 1.00 -13.43 -6.52
CA SER A 254 -0.27 -13.62 -7.24
C SER A 254 -0.72 -12.34 -7.95
N HIS A 255 -0.67 -11.19 -7.27
CA HIS A 255 -1.02 -9.90 -7.85
C HIS A 255 -0.10 -9.54 -9.03
N LEU A 256 1.21 -9.69 -8.87
CA LEU A 256 2.16 -9.42 -9.94
C LEU A 256 1.94 -10.34 -11.16
N MET A 257 1.55 -11.59 -10.93
CA MET A 257 1.21 -12.53 -12.02
C MET A 257 -0.10 -12.14 -12.70
N GLU A 258 -1.09 -11.69 -11.95
CA GLU A 258 -2.38 -11.24 -12.50
C GLU A 258 -2.19 -10.00 -13.38
N ASP A 259 -1.53 -8.95 -12.88
CA ASP A 259 -1.24 -7.71 -13.60
C ASP A 259 -0.51 -7.93 -14.91
N THR A 260 0.41 -8.87 -14.93
CA THR A 260 1.23 -9.15 -16.12
C THR A 260 0.68 -10.27 -16.99
N ASN A 261 -0.54 -10.76 -16.67
CA ASN A 261 -1.10 -11.96 -17.30
C ASN A 261 -0.13 -13.15 -17.27
N GLY A 262 0.59 -13.31 -16.16
CA GLY A 262 1.55 -14.37 -15.93
C GLY A 262 2.89 -14.23 -16.68
N ARG A 263 3.16 -13.08 -17.29
CA ARG A 263 4.36 -12.88 -18.13
C ARG A 263 5.55 -12.27 -17.41
N MET A 264 5.50 -12.14 -16.10
CA MET A 264 6.62 -11.64 -15.33
C MET A 264 7.74 -12.68 -15.26
N SER A 265 8.94 -12.28 -15.69
CA SER A 265 10.10 -13.16 -15.60
C SER A 265 10.52 -13.38 -14.15
N ARG A 266 11.16 -14.51 -13.88
CA ARG A 266 11.73 -14.81 -12.56
C ARG A 266 12.64 -13.69 -12.07
N LEU A 267 13.52 -13.16 -12.94
CA LEU A 267 14.44 -12.07 -12.59
C LEU A 267 13.70 -10.77 -12.24
N THR A 268 12.61 -10.49 -12.95
CA THR A 268 11.77 -9.31 -12.66
C THR A 268 11.08 -9.45 -11.31
N LEU A 269 10.56 -10.65 -10.98
CA LEU A 269 9.99 -10.96 -9.67
C LEU A 269 11.02 -10.85 -8.54
N GLU A 270 12.24 -11.34 -8.74
CA GLU A 270 13.33 -11.20 -7.77
C GLU A 270 13.60 -9.73 -7.44
N LYS A 271 13.64 -8.88 -8.46
CA LYS A 271 13.84 -7.43 -8.29
C LYS A 271 12.65 -6.76 -7.60
N ALA A 272 11.44 -7.10 -8.01
CA ALA A 272 10.21 -6.48 -7.48
C ALA A 272 9.92 -6.87 -6.03
N LEU A 273 10.26 -8.10 -5.65
CA LEU A 273 9.92 -8.66 -4.33
C LEU A 273 11.11 -8.69 -3.37
N CYS A 274 12.33 -8.44 -3.83
CA CYS A 274 13.57 -8.55 -3.06
C CYS A 274 13.81 -9.95 -2.43
N TYR A 275 13.31 -11.01 -3.10
CA TYR A 275 13.51 -12.40 -2.73
C TYR A 275 14.18 -13.19 -3.86
N SER A 276 14.96 -14.23 -3.51
CA SER A 276 15.52 -15.11 -4.53
C SER A 276 14.42 -15.87 -5.27
N GLY A 277 14.57 -16.09 -6.58
CA GLY A 277 13.59 -16.81 -7.37
C GLY A 277 13.40 -18.27 -6.93
N ASN A 278 14.39 -18.88 -6.27
CA ASN A 278 14.22 -20.19 -5.65
C ASN A 278 13.21 -20.13 -4.51
N TYR A 279 13.31 -19.11 -3.65
CA TYR A 279 12.38 -18.93 -2.56
C TYR A 279 10.97 -18.59 -3.06
N ILE A 280 10.85 -17.69 -4.05
CA ILE A 280 9.60 -17.37 -4.72
C ILE A 280 8.93 -18.65 -5.27
N ASN A 281 9.69 -19.48 -5.98
CA ASN A 281 9.18 -20.76 -6.51
C ASN A 281 8.74 -21.72 -5.40
N THR A 282 9.46 -21.76 -4.29
CA THR A 282 9.10 -22.57 -3.09
C THR A 282 7.77 -22.11 -2.52
N ILE A 283 7.55 -20.80 -2.39
CA ILE A 283 6.31 -20.21 -1.89
C ILE A 283 5.15 -20.53 -2.83
N VAL A 284 5.30 -20.31 -4.14
CA VAL A 284 4.27 -20.65 -5.12
C VAL A 284 3.92 -22.14 -5.05
N LYS A 285 4.91 -23.01 -5.00
CA LYS A 285 4.69 -24.46 -4.91
C LYS A 285 3.98 -24.85 -3.62
N LYS A 286 4.31 -24.21 -2.50
CA LYS A 286 3.67 -24.43 -1.20
C LYS A 286 2.17 -24.17 -1.24
N TYR A 287 1.72 -23.08 -1.89
CA TYR A 287 0.33 -22.64 -1.87
C TYR A 287 -0.51 -23.15 -3.07
N THR A 288 0.12 -23.49 -4.19
CA THR A 288 -0.59 -23.87 -5.42
C THR A 288 -0.30 -25.29 -5.89
N GLY A 289 0.75 -25.92 -5.39
CA GLY A 289 1.27 -27.18 -5.91
C GLY A 289 2.04 -27.03 -7.23
N MET A 290 2.02 -25.86 -7.87
CA MET A 290 2.62 -25.60 -9.17
C MET A 290 4.02 -25.01 -9.05
N CYS A 291 4.86 -25.20 -10.05
CA CYS A 291 6.06 -24.38 -10.18
C CYS A 291 5.70 -22.94 -10.61
N LEU A 292 6.61 -22.00 -10.41
CA LEU A 292 6.42 -20.58 -10.73
C LEU A 292 6.03 -20.36 -12.21
N TYR A 293 6.65 -21.11 -13.11
CA TYR A 293 6.35 -21.04 -14.55
C TYR A 293 4.92 -21.49 -14.86
N ASP A 294 4.49 -22.65 -14.35
CA ASP A 294 3.15 -23.19 -14.57
C ASP A 294 2.08 -22.29 -13.94
N TYR A 295 2.39 -21.69 -12.78
CA TYR A 295 1.52 -20.73 -12.11
C TYR A 295 1.32 -19.49 -12.99
N GLY A 296 2.39 -18.87 -13.50
CA GLY A 296 2.30 -17.76 -14.44
C GLY A 296 1.54 -18.14 -15.71
N LEU A 297 1.85 -19.31 -16.30
CA LEU A 297 1.16 -19.81 -17.48
C LEU A 297 -0.36 -19.94 -17.26
N SER A 298 -0.80 -20.25 -16.03
CA SER A 298 -2.23 -20.36 -15.70
C SER A 298 -2.99 -19.06 -15.91
N PHE A 299 -2.40 -17.91 -15.58
CA PHE A 299 -2.95 -16.56 -15.83
C PHE A 299 -2.98 -16.26 -17.33
N THR A 300 -1.88 -16.51 -18.02
CA THR A 300 -1.80 -16.33 -19.47
C THR A 300 -2.91 -17.10 -20.20
N LEU A 301 -3.15 -18.36 -19.80
CA LEU A 301 -4.19 -19.17 -20.40
C LEU A 301 -5.61 -18.72 -20.02
N LYS A 302 -5.81 -18.17 -18.81
CA LYS A 302 -7.08 -17.55 -18.41
C LYS A 302 -7.40 -16.36 -19.33
N THR A 303 -6.44 -15.47 -19.52
CA THR A 303 -6.58 -14.32 -20.44
C THR A 303 -6.81 -14.78 -21.88
N ALA A 304 -6.13 -15.87 -22.32
CA ALA A 304 -6.38 -16.45 -23.64
C ALA A 304 -7.83 -16.90 -23.81
N ALA A 305 -8.40 -17.56 -22.79
CA ALA A 305 -9.78 -18.01 -22.81
C ALA A 305 -10.77 -16.84 -22.92
N SER A 306 -10.59 -15.75 -22.15
CA SER A 306 -11.39 -14.54 -22.27
C SER A 306 -11.28 -13.90 -23.66
N LEU A 307 -10.07 -13.72 -24.19
CA LEU A 307 -9.88 -13.14 -25.54
C LEU A 307 -10.51 -14.01 -26.64
N LEU A 308 -10.53 -15.32 -26.48
CA LEU A 308 -11.16 -16.23 -27.43
C LEU A 308 -12.69 -16.09 -27.46
N THR A 309 -13.32 -15.75 -26.35
CA THR A 309 -14.78 -15.63 -26.22
C THR A 309 -15.30 -14.21 -26.39
N GLU A 310 -14.49 -13.21 -26.06
CA GLU A 310 -14.90 -11.81 -26.01
C GLU A 310 -14.46 -10.99 -27.24
N THR A 311 -13.58 -11.57 -28.08
CA THR A 311 -13.02 -10.85 -29.24
C THR A 311 -13.00 -11.69 -30.50
N ASP A 312 -12.99 -11.00 -31.65
CA ASP A 312 -12.81 -11.62 -32.98
C ASP A 312 -11.34 -11.76 -33.41
N PHE A 313 -10.39 -11.49 -32.51
CA PHE A 313 -8.97 -11.62 -32.85
C PHE A 313 -8.63 -13.02 -33.33
N SER A 314 -7.75 -13.13 -34.35
CA SER A 314 -7.30 -14.43 -34.78
C SER A 314 -6.56 -15.17 -33.66
N ILE A 315 -6.67 -16.48 -33.60
CA ILE A 315 -6.00 -17.31 -32.59
C ILE A 315 -4.49 -17.07 -32.62
N SER A 316 -3.93 -16.81 -33.82
CA SER A 316 -2.51 -16.46 -33.98
C SER A 316 -2.19 -15.10 -33.37
N SER A 317 -3.06 -14.10 -33.56
CA SER A 317 -2.91 -12.77 -32.94
C SER A 317 -2.96 -12.87 -31.42
N ILE A 318 -3.91 -13.60 -30.85
CA ILE A 318 -4.01 -13.85 -29.42
C ILE A 318 -2.74 -14.50 -28.87
N ALA A 319 -2.23 -15.55 -29.55
CA ALA A 319 -1.00 -16.20 -29.10
C ALA A 319 0.20 -15.23 -29.09
N VAL A 320 0.35 -14.39 -30.11
CA VAL A 320 1.42 -13.38 -30.20
C VAL A 320 1.24 -12.32 -29.11
N GLN A 321 0.03 -11.80 -28.95
CA GLN A 321 -0.29 -10.80 -27.91
C GLN A 321 0.03 -11.31 -26.51
N LEU A 322 -0.18 -12.59 -26.26
CA LEU A 322 0.14 -13.27 -25.01
C LEU A 322 1.61 -13.71 -24.89
N GLY A 323 2.47 -13.31 -25.84
CA GLY A 323 3.91 -13.54 -25.77
C GLY A 323 4.36 -14.95 -26.18
N PHE A 324 3.50 -15.75 -26.81
CA PHE A 324 3.92 -17.04 -27.35
C PHE A 324 4.68 -16.85 -28.68
N THR A 325 5.93 -17.21 -28.70
CA THR A 325 6.77 -17.22 -29.90
C THR A 325 6.48 -18.42 -30.81
N ASN A 326 5.89 -19.48 -30.25
CA ASN A 326 5.55 -20.71 -30.95
C ASN A 326 4.06 -21.04 -30.77
N ARG A 327 3.32 -20.95 -31.88
CA ARG A 327 1.90 -21.25 -31.94
C ARG A 327 1.58 -22.70 -31.52
N THR A 328 2.42 -23.66 -31.93
CA THR A 328 2.22 -25.07 -31.57
C THR A 328 2.31 -25.28 -30.06
N HIS A 329 3.23 -24.54 -29.40
CA HIS A 329 3.33 -24.55 -27.94
C HIS A 329 2.07 -23.99 -27.28
N PHE A 330 1.55 -22.85 -27.78
CA PHE A 330 0.28 -22.29 -27.30
C PHE A 330 -0.86 -23.30 -27.39
N TYR A 331 -1.04 -23.93 -28.55
CA TYR A 331 -2.10 -24.93 -28.75
C TYR A 331 -1.96 -26.10 -27.77
N LYS A 332 -0.73 -26.58 -27.58
CA LYS A 332 -0.43 -27.71 -26.67
C LYS A 332 -0.81 -27.38 -25.23
N VAL A 333 -0.36 -26.23 -24.68
CA VAL A 333 -0.61 -25.85 -23.30
C VAL A 333 -2.06 -25.48 -23.06
N PHE A 334 -2.71 -24.82 -24.04
CA PHE A 334 -4.14 -24.50 -23.96
C PHE A 334 -5.01 -25.77 -23.94
N LYS A 335 -4.74 -26.71 -24.87
CA LYS A 335 -5.46 -27.99 -24.88
C LYS A 335 -5.22 -28.82 -23.63
N ALA A 336 -4.00 -28.80 -23.06
CA ALA A 336 -3.70 -29.45 -21.79
C ALA A 336 -4.51 -28.86 -20.63
N LYS A 337 -4.76 -27.54 -20.63
CA LYS A 337 -5.52 -26.86 -19.58
C LYS A 337 -7.04 -27.00 -19.73
N TYR A 338 -7.57 -26.87 -20.95
CA TYR A 338 -9.01 -26.78 -21.20
C TYR A 338 -9.61 -28.04 -21.87
N GLY A 339 -8.79 -29.05 -22.19
CA GLY A 339 -9.23 -30.28 -22.81
C GLY A 339 -9.48 -30.20 -24.33
N VAL A 340 -9.66 -28.99 -24.88
CA VAL A 340 -9.97 -28.70 -26.28
C VAL A 340 -9.01 -27.69 -26.87
N SER A 341 -8.89 -27.66 -28.21
CA SER A 341 -8.05 -26.64 -28.86
C SER A 341 -8.66 -25.24 -28.72
N PRO A 342 -7.85 -24.16 -28.89
CA PRO A 342 -8.36 -22.78 -28.87
C PRO A 342 -9.49 -22.54 -29.88
N GLY A 343 -9.42 -23.16 -31.04
CA GLY A 343 -10.47 -23.05 -32.05
C GLY A 343 -11.79 -23.73 -31.69
N GLU A 344 -11.71 -24.90 -31.11
CA GLU A 344 -12.89 -25.61 -30.58
C GLU A 344 -13.49 -24.85 -29.39
N TYR A 345 -12.64 -24.34 -28.47
CA TYR A 345 -13.06 -23.57 -27.32
C TYR A 345 -13.86 -22.32 -27.74
N ARG A 346 -13.39 -21.57 -28.75
CA ARG A 346 -14.10 -20.43 -29.35
C ARG A 346 -15.45 -20.83 -29.91
N LYS A 347 -15.50 -21.90 -30.69
CA LYS A 347 -16.75 -22.39 -31.31
C LYS A 347 -17.79 -22.77 -30.24
N PHE A 348 -17.39 -23.48 -29.22
CA PHE A 348 -18.32 -23.91 -28.16
C PHE A 348 -18.90 -22.73 -27.35
N ASN A 349 -18.17 -21.64 -27.19
CA ASN A 349 -18.60 -20.50 -26.37
C ASN A 349 -19.26 -19.39 -27.20
N ASN A 350 -19.07 -19.30 -28.51
CA ASN A 350 -19.73 -18.34 -29.39
C ASN A 350 -21.07 -18.85 -29.97
N THR A 351 -21.50 -20.06 -29.58
CA THR A 351 -22.80 -20.65 -29.99
C THR A 351 -23.90 -20.40 -28.93
N LYS A 352 -23.67 -19.50 -27.97
CA LYS A 352 -24.64 -18.94 -27.06
C LYS A 352 -24.87 -17.47 -27.42
#